data_8ad98d55e0eeb9d56c4c4064f7afa91c
#
_entry.id   8ad98d55e0eeb9d56c4c4064f7afa91c
#
_cell.length_a   1.000
_cell.length_b   1.000
_cell.length_c   1.000
_cell.angle_alpha   90.00
_cell.angle_beta   90.00
_cell.angle_gamma   90.00
#
_symmetry.space_group_name_H-M   'P 1'
#
loop_
_entity.id
_entity.type
_entity.pdbx_description
1 polymer ?
#
loop_
_entity_poly.entity_id
_entity_poly.type
_entity_poly.pdbx_seq_one_letter_code
_entity_poly.pdbx_strand_id
1 'polypeptide(L)'
;ALDELREDVDVMLTKVRRKYKEYGIKETPFVVVKADNGTYGMGVMSVHDAKELRQLSVKTKNQMSLVKDGQQVHDMIIQEGVQTVERMDKEAAEPVVYMIDRYVVGGYYRAHSDKGAEDNLNVPGAHFIPLSFEHGISPGDSVGASAPNRFYMYGVVARLAMLAASYELEATDPDAEIYD
;
A
#
# COMPACT_ATOMS: atom_id res chain seq x y z
N ALA A 1 -8.09 21.28 -11.61
CA ALA A 1 -7.27 20.07 -11.46
C ALA A 1 -6.30 20.15 -10.26
N LEU A 2 -5.19 20.96 -10.30
CA LEU A 2 -4.19 20.92 -9.21
C LEU A 2 -4.68 21.55 -7.89
N ASP A 3 -5.47 22.61 -7.96
CA ASP A 3 -6.05 23.23 -6.76
C ASP A 3 -7.12 22.33 -6.15
N GLU A 4 -7.92 21.68 -6.93
CA GLU A 4 -8.89 20.67 -6.54
C GLU A 4 -8.20 19.47 -5.85
N LEU A 5 -7.18 18.90 -6.49
CA LEU A 5 -6.37 17.84 -5.88
C LEU A 5 -5.79 18.23 -4.52
N ARG A 6 -5.40 19.51 -4.36
CA ARG A 6 -4.90 20.01 -3.07
C ARG A 6 -5.99 20.07 -2.01
N GLU A 7 -7.19 20.51 -2.37
CA GLU A 7 -8.34 20.53 -1.47
C GLU A 7 -8.69 19.12 -1.02
N ASP A 8 -8.74 18.18 -1.95
CA ASP A 8 -9.03 16.78 -1.66
C ASP A 8 -7.96 16.14 -0.76
N VAL A 9 -6.67 16.42 -1.00
CA VAL A 9 -5.56 15.99 -0.14
C VAL A 9 -5.70 16.56 1.27
N ASP A 10 -6.04 17.83 1.42
CA ASP A 10 -6.21 18.45 2.74
C ASP A 10 -7.41 17.87 3.50
N VAL A 11 -8.51 17.61 2.80
CA VAL A 11 -9.69 16.92 3.34
C VAL A 11 -9.30 15.51 3.81
N MET A 12 -8.57 14.75 3.01
CA MET A 12 -8.15 13.40 3.38
C MET A 12 -7.19 13.42 4.57
N LEU A 13 -6.17 14.28 4.55
CA LEU A 13 -5.24 14.45 5.68
C LEU A 13 -5.97 14.82 6.98
N THR A 14 -7.00 15.64 6.89
CA THR A 14 -7.82 16.00 8.05
C THR A 14 -8.57 14.77 8.61
N LYS A 15 -9.11 13.91 7.74
CA LYS A 15 -9.74 12.65 8.15
C LYS A 15 -8.74 11.71 8.82
N VAL A 16 -7.55 11.55 8.21
CA VAL A 16 -6.48 10.70 8.74
C VAL A 16 -5.98 11.19 10.10
N ARG A 17 -5.71 12.51 10.25
CA ARG A 17 -5.31 13.11 11.53
C ARG A 17 -6.33 12.85 12.63
N ARG A 18 -7.63 12.94 12.30
CA ARG A 18 -8.70 12.63 13.25
C ARG A 18 -8.65 11.16 13.70
N LYS A 19 -8.47 10.23 12.76
CA LYS A 19 -8.35 8.81 13.05
C LYS A 19 -7.10 8.50 13.88
N TYR A 20 -5.96 9.07 13.55
CA TYR A 20 -4.73 8.91 14.31
C TYR A 20 -4.92 9.35 15.77
N LYS A 21 -5.58 10.50 15.98
CA LYS A 21 -5.93 10.97 17.32
C LYS A 21 -6.90 10.02 18.05
N GLU A 22 -7.92 9.51 17.37
CA GLU A 22 -8.92 8.59 17.90
C GLU A 22 -8.27 7.28 18.39
N TYR A 23 -7.32 6.75 17.62
CA TYR A 23 -6.64 5.48 17.91
C TYR A 23 -5.31 5.64 18.67
N GLY A 24 -4.92 6.85 19.04
CA GLY A 24 -3.69 7.12 19.78
C GLY A 24 -2.42 6.84 18.96
N ILE A 25 -2.50 6.90 17.64
CA ILE A 25 -1.38 6.74 16.71
C ILE A 25 -0.51 8.00 16.79
N LYS A 26 0.81 7.83 16.99
CA LYS A 26 1.75 8.93 17.22
C LYS A 26 2.56 9.32 15.98
N GLU A 27 2.53 8.49 14.98
CA GLU A 27 3.20 8.69 13.71
C GLU A 27 2.65 9.93 12.99
N THR A 28 3.45 10.53 12.12
CA THR A 28 2.99 11.64 11.28
C THR A 28 2.07 11.11 10.19
N PRO A 29 0.82 11.56 10.12
CA PRO A 29 -0.10 11.13 9.08
C PRO A 29 0.32 11.66 7.71
N PHE A 30 0.16 10.83 6.70
CA PHE A 30 0.38 11.17 5.30
C PHE A 30 -0.67 10.51 4.42
N VAL A 31 -0.74 10.94 3.18
CA VAL A 31 -1.56 10.33 2.15
C VAL A 31 -0.69 9.93 0.97
N VAL A 32 -1.14 8.92 0.24
CA VAL A 32 -0.54 8.50 -1.02
C VAL A 32 -1.44 8.98 -2.16
N VAL A 33 -0.86 9.77 -3.06
CA VAL A 33 -1.50 10.22 -4.30
C VAL A 33 -0.96 9.38 -5.44
N LYS A 34 -1.82 8.81 -6.24
CA LYS A 34 -1.44 7.95 -7.36
C LYS A 34 -2.44 8.08 -8.52
N ALA A 35 -2.02 7.74 -9.73
CA ALA A 35 -2.91 7.65 -10.86
C ALA A 35 -3.91 6.49 -10.69
N ASP A 36 -5.17 6.71 -11.03
CA ASP A 36 -6.22 5.68 -10.95
C ASP A 36 -5.90 4.49 -11.86
N ASN A 37 -5.47 4.76 -13.07
CA ASN A 37 -5.09 3.76 -14.07
C ASN A 37 -3.58 3.45 -14.10
N GLY A 38 -2.85 3.79 -13.03
CA GLY A 38 -1.40 3.61 -12.93
C GLY A 38 -0.99 2.13 -12.78
N THR A 39 0.17 1.79 -13.35
CA THR A 39 0.79 0.48 -13.22
C THR A 39 2.25 0.60 -12.79
N TYR A 40 2.82 -0.46 -12.25
CA TYR A 40 4.24 -0.56 -11.86
C TYR A 40 4.72 0.51 -10.86
N GLY A 41 3.84 1.07 -10.04
CA GLY A 41 4.19 2.08 -9.04
C GLY A 41 4.58 3.45 -9.63
N MET A 42 4.32 3.69 -10.91
CA MET A 42 4.58 4.99 -11.53
C MET A 42 3.57 6.04 -11.06
N GLY A 43 4.08 7.26 -10.82
CA GLY A 43 3.22 8.37 -10.41
C GLY A 43 2.67 8.26 -8.98
N VAL A 44 3.24 7.39 -8.13
CA VAL A 44 2.89 7.28 -6.72
C VAL A 44 3.71 8.29 -5.92
N MET A 45 3.05 9.06 -5.06
CA MET A 45 3.67 10.09 -4.25
C MET A 45 3.09 10.11 -2.84
N SER A 46 3.96 10.13 -1.83
CA SER A 46 3.59 10.36 -0.43
C SER A 46 3.55 11.86 -0.15
N VAL A 47 2.49 12.33 0.52
CA VAL A 47 2.23 13.75 0.80
C VAL A 47 1.83 13.92 2.26
N HIS A 48 2.56 14.77 2.99
CA HIS A 48 2.30 15.09 4.40
C HIS A 48 1.55 16.41 4.58
N ASP A 49 1.70 17.32 3.61
CA ASP A 49 1.02 18.62 3.57
C ASP A 49 0.59 18.93 2.13
N ALA A 50 -0.65 19.34 1.94
CA ALA A 50 -1.16 19.72 0.62
C ALA A 50 -0.35 20.84 -0.07
N LYS A 51 0.43 21.62 0.69
CA LYS A 51 1.34 22.62 0.13
C LYS A 51 2.49 22.01 -0.67
N GLU A 52 2.89 20.78 -0.38
CA GLU A 52 3.94 20.09 -1.13
C GLU A 52 3.58 19.95 -2.61
N LEU A 53 2.29 19.81 -2.92
CA LEU A 53 1.79 19.74 -4.30
C LEU A 53 2.06 21.02 -5.11
N ARG A 54 2.25 22.17 -4.46
CA ARG A 54 2.62 23.42 -5.13
C ARG A 54 4.06 23.43 -5.65
N GLN A 55 4.93 22.70 -4.96
CA GLN A 55 6.37 22.68 -5.20
C GLN A 55 6.80 21.57 -6.16
N LEU A 56 5.84 20.83 -6.71
CA LEU A 56 6.13 19.76 -7.64
C LEU A 56 6.91 20.28 -8.85
N SER A 57 8.06 19.69 -9.09
CA SER A 57 8.87 19.96 -10.26
C SER A 57 8.10 19.61 -11.55
N VAL A 58 8.46 20.27 -12.65
CA VAL A 58 7.90 19.91 -13.98
C VAL A 58 8.10 18.41 -14.28
N LYS A 59 9.23 17.85 -13.86
CA LYS A 59 9.53 16.43 -14.01
C LYS A 59 8.52 15.57 -13.25
N THR A 60 8.22 15.89 -12.01
CA THR A 60 7.24 15.15 -11.18
C THR A 60 5.83 15.27 -11.75
N LYS A 61 5.44 16.47 -12.19
CA LYS A 61 4.14 16.68 -12.87
C LYS A 61 4.03 15.84 -14.13
N ASN A 62 5.08 15.78 -14.93
CA ASN A 62 5.12 14.94 -16.12
C ASN A 62 5.07 13.44 -15.79
N GLN A 63 5.73 13.00 -14.72
CA GLN A 63 5.67 11.62 -14.26
C GLN A 63 4.27 11.22 -13.77
N MET A 64 3.53 12.14 -13.15
CA MET A 64 2.15 11.92 -12.72
C MET A 64 1.16 11.92 -13.89
N SER A 65 1.49 12.60 -15.00
CA SER A 65 0.61 12.72 -16.18
C SER A 65 0.83 11.65 -17.25
N LEU A 66 1.90 10.85 -17.14
CA LEU A 66 2.26 9.82 -18.11
C LEU A 66 2.16 8.45 -17.46
N VAL A 67 1.24 7.64 -17.93
CA VAL A 67 1.22 6.19 -17.69
C VAL A 67 2.07 5.51 -18.77
N LYS A 68 2.55 4.31 -18.48
CA LYS A 68 3.17 3.43 -19.46
C LYS A 68 2.28 3.34 -20.71
N ASP A 69 2.89 3.40 -21.89
CA ASP A 69 2.24 3.37 -23.21
C ASP A 69 1.58 4.68 -23.67
N GLY A 70 1.93 5.83 -23.08
CA GLY A 70 1.51 7.15 -23.56
C GLY A 70 0.05 7.52 -23.26
N GLN A 71 -0.63 6.74 -22.42
CA GLN A 71 -1.94 7.11 -21.93
C GLN A 71 -1.84 8.27 -20.95
N GLN A 72 -2.73 9.24 -21.07
CA GLN A 72 -2.81 10.35 -20.12
C GLN A 72 -3.56 9.89 -18.86
N VAL A 73 -3.04 10.32 -17.70
CA VAL A 73 -3.74 10.17 -16.43
C VAL A 73 -4.85 11.22 -16.38
N HIS A 74 -6.08 10.78 -16.23
CA HIS A 74 -7.23 11.67 -16.10
C HIS A 74 -7.65 11.82 -14.64
N ASP A 75 -7.58 10.75 -13.87
CA ASP A 75 -8.07 10.68 -12.52
C ASP A 75 -6.95 10.27 -11.54
N MET A 76 -7.04 10.77 -10.31
CA MET A 76 -6.09 10.50 -9.25
C MET A 76 -6.82 9.89 -8.06
N ILE A 77 -6.20 8.90 -7.43
CA ILE A 77 -6.66 8.33 -6.17
C ILE A 77 -5.84 8.94 -5.03
N ILE A 78 -6.51 9.32 -3.96
CA ILE A 78 -5.91 9.77 -2.71
C ILE A 78 -6.27 8.74 -1.65
N GLN A 79 -5.26 8.10 -1.08
CA GLN A 79 -5.45 7.08 -0.05
C GLN A 79 -4.69 7.45 1.22
N GLU A 80 -5.17 6.97 2.38
CA GLU A 80 -4.39 7.02 3.60
C GLU A 80 -3.04 6.33 3.39
N GLY A 81 -1.97 6.99 3.81
CA GLY A 81 -0.63 6.43 3.82
C GLY A 81 -0.45 5.52 5.03
N VAL A 82 0.10 4.34 4.79
CA VAL A 82 0.45 3.38 5.85
C VAL A 82 1.95 3.14 5.80
N GLN A 83 2.63 3.36 6.92
CA GLN A 83 4.06 3.11 7.01
C GLN A 83 4.36 1.61 6.92
N THR A 84 5.36 1.27 6.12
CA THR A 84 5.91 -0.08 6.07
C THR A 84 6.69 -0.37 7.36
N VAL A 85 6.20 -1.29 8.16
CA VAL A 85 6.83 -1.62 9.46
C VAL A 85 7.91 -2.69 9.34
N GLU A 86 7.84 -3.51 8.29
CA GLU A 86 8.79 -4.60 8.08
C GLU A 86 10.15 -4.08 7.65
N ARG A 87 11.17 -4.77 8.13
CA ARG A 87 12.57 -4.51 7.80
C ARG A 87 13.27 -5.82 7.49
N MET A 88 14.06 -5.80 6.42
CA MET A 88 15.02 -6.86 6.15
C MET A 88 16.40 -6.25 6.32
N ASP A 89 17.16 -6.73 7.29
CA ASP A 89 18.36 -6.09 7.81
C ASP A 89 18.06 -4.65 8.25
N LYS A 90 18.46 -3.65 7.49
CA LYS A 90 18.20 -2.23 7.77
C LYS A 90 17.28 -1.57 6.75
N GLU A 91 16.90 -2.29 5.72
CA GLU A 91 16.12 -1.77 4.60
C GLU A 91 14.63 -1.86 4.87
N ALA A 92 13.86 -0.90 4.36
CA ALA A 92 12.41 -1.01 4.35
C ALA A 92 12.00 -2.18 3.45
N ALA A 93 11.07 -2.99 3.93
CA ALA A 93 10.61 -4.16 3.22
C ALA A 93 9.09 -4.31 3.34
N GLU A 94 8.46 -4.76 2.28
CA GLU A 94 7.04 -5.07 2.28
C GLU A 94 6.80 -6.53 1.88
N PRO A 95 5.94 -7.26 2.62
CA PRO A 95 5.61 -8.62 2.25
C PRO A 95 4.67 -8.62 1.04
N VAL A 96 4.98 -9.47 0.07
CA VAL A 96 4.09 -9.80 -1.04
C VAL A 96 3.74 -11.26 -0.92
N VAL A 97 2.47 -11.56 -0.79
CA VAL A 97 1.97 -12.93 -0.67
C VAL A 97 1.12 -13.32 -1.87
N TYR A 98 1.31 -14.53 -2.34
CA TYR A 98 0.47 -15.13 -3.36
C TYR A 98 -0.59 -15.99 -2.70
N MET A 99 -1.81 -15.87 -3.19
CA MET A 99 -2.93 -16.65 -2.71
C MET A 99 -3.60 -17.42 -3.86
N ILE A 100 -4.03 -18.62 -3.54
CA ILE A 100 -4.97 -19.38 -4.36
C ILE A 100 -6.18 -19.64 -3.47
N ASP A 101 -7.33 -19.10 -3.86
CA ASP A 101 -8.50 -19.01 -2.99
C ASP A 101 -8.08 -18.35 -1.65
N ARG A 102 -8.41 -18.91 -0.53
CA ARG A 102 -8.08 -18.44 0.83
C ARG A 102 -6.71 -18.90 1.35
N TYR A 103 -5.93 -19.60 0.55
CA TYR A 103 -4.65 -20.18 0.97
C TYR A 103 -3.48 -19.37 0.47
N VAL A 104 -2.57 -19.02 1.37
CA VAL A 104 -1.27 -18.45 0.99
C VAL A 104 -0.39 -19.58 0.47
N VAL A 105 0.06 -19.46 -0.77
CA VAL A 105 0.84 -20.49 -1.47
C VAL A 105 2.29 -20.09 -1.69
N GLY A 106 2.65 -18.84 -1.42
CA GLY A 106 4.00 -18.34 -1.56
C GLY A 106 4.10 -16.86 -1.25
N GLY A 107 5.31 -16.34 -1.32
CA GLY A 107 5.56 -14.92 -1.12
C GLY A 107 7.03 -14.55 -1.13
N TYR A 108 7.28 -13.26 -1.05
CA TYR A 108 8.60 -12.67 -0.92
C TYR A 108 8.51 -11.33 -0.20
N TYR A 109 9.63 -10.84 0.29
CA TYR A 109 9.76 -9.44 0.68
C TYR A 109 10.29 -8.64 -0.50
N ARG A 110 9.65 -7.53 -0.80
CA ARG A 110 10.22 -6.49 -1.67
C ARG A 110 10.95 -5.50 -0.77
N ALA A 111 12.24 -5.36 -0.96
CA ALA A 111 13.07 -4.45 -0.19
C ALA A 111 13.75 -3.42 -1.10
N HIS A 112 14.14 -2.28 -0.54
CA HIS A 112 14.81 -1.23 -1.28
C HIS A 112 15.75 -0.44 -0.37
N SER A 113 17.05 -0.41 -0.72
CA SER A 113 18.10 0.22 0.09
C SER A 113 17.97 1.75 0.19
N ASP A 114 17.46 2.39 -0.85
CA ASP A 114 17.38 3.85 -0.96
C ASP A 114 16.00 4.42 -0.64
N LYS A 115 15.08 3.57 -0.13
CA LYS A 115 13.70 3.94 0.19
C LYS A 115 13.39 3.78 1.66
N GLY A 116 12.54 4.67 2.18
CA GLY A 116 12.06 4.65 3.55
C GLY A 116 10.73 3.90 3.72
N ALA A 117 10.22 3.93 4.94
CA ALA A 117 8.97 3.24 5.31
C ALA A 117 7.70 3.84 4.67
N GLU A 118 7.78 5.06 4.19
CA GLU A 118 6.65 5.81 3.59
C GLU A 118 6.73 5.87 2.07
N ASP A 119 7.84 5.36 1.52
CA ASP A 119 8.08 5.36 0.09
C ASP A 119 7.44 4.16 -0.61
N ASN A 120 7.15 4.33 -1.90
CA ASN A 120 6.82 3.22 -2.77
C ASN A 120 8.07 2.37 -3.02
N LEU A 121 8.06 1.13 -2.58
CA LEU A 121 9.16 0.18 -2.78
C LEU A 121 9.10 -0.51 -4.15
N ASN A 122 7.99 -0.40 -4.88
CA ASN A 122 7.82 -1.00 -6.20
C ASN A 122 8.37 -0.10 -7.31
N VAL A 123 9.66 0.19 -7.24
CA VAL A 123 10.38 1.07 -8.17
C VAL A 123 11.71 0.43 -8.58
N PRO A 124 12.36 0.90 -9.66
CA PRO A 124 13.69 0.40 -10.04
C PRO A 124 14.69 0.48 -8.88
N GLY A 125 15.44 -0.59 -8.66
CA GLY A 125 16.35 -0.76 -7.52
C GLY A 125 15.78 -1.64 -6.41
N ALA A 126 14.49 -1.98 -6.47
CA ALA A 126 13.93 -2.99 -5.57
C ALA A 126 14.58 -4.36 -5.81
N HIS A 127 14.78 -5.08 -4.72
CA HIS A 127 15.21 -6.48 -4.77
C HIS A 127 14.24 -7.35 -3.97
N PHE A 128 14.33 -8.67 -4.19
CA PHE A 128 13.34 -9.60 -3.69
C PHE A 128 14.03 -10.65 -2.83
N ILE A 129 13.50 -10.83 -1.62
CA ILE A 129 13.99 -11.79 -0.65
C ILE A 129 12.89 -12.85 -0.47
N PRO A 130 13.13 -14.12 -0.76
CA PRO A 130 12.11 -15.16 -0.59
C PRO A 130 11.53 -15.13 0.82
N LEU A 131 10.20 -15.17 0.91
CA LEU A 131 9.53 -15.40 2.17
C LEU A 131 9.67 -16.89 2.48
N SER A 132 10.61 -17.20 3.38
CA SER A 132 10.94 -18.59 3.70
C SER A 132 9.79 -19.27 4.46
N PHE A 133 9.39 -20.42 3.95
CA PHE A 133 8.57 -21.37 4.69
C PHE A 133 9.40 -22.30 5.58
N GLU A 134 10.66 -21.95 5.84
CA GLU A 134 11.70 -22.86 6.32
C GLU A 134 11.44 -23.52 7.67
N HIS A 135 10.42 -23.14 8.36
CA HIS A 135 9.96 -23.95 9.49
C HIS A 135 8.46 -24.17 9.38
N GLY A 136 8.09 -25.10 8.49
CA GLY A 136 6.83 -25.81 8.69
C GLY A 136 6.82 -26.29 10.14
N ILE A 137 5.83 -25.85 10.92
CA ILE A 137 5.59 -26.38 12.25
C ILE A 137 5.34 -27.88 12.06
N SER A 138 6.34 -28.70 12.28
CA SER A 138 6.14 -30.12 12.39
C SER A 138 5.24 -30.38 13.59
N PRO A 139 4.22 -31.26 13.48
CA PRO A 139 3.43 -31.64 14.65
C PRO A 139 4.38 -32.21 15.71
N GLY A 140 4.64 -31.49 16.77
CA GLY A 140 5.56 -31.92 17.83
C GLY A 140 6.62 -30.86 18.21
N ASP A 141 6.86 -29.87 17.40
CA ASP A 141 7.71 -28.77 17.80
C ASP A 141 6.97 -27.93 18.85
N SER A 142 7.50 -27.95 20.06
CA SER A 142 7.07 -27.04 21.12
C SER A 142 7.30 -25.61 20.61
N VAL A 143 6.22 -24.93 20.28
CA VAL A 143 6.24 -23.49 20.00
C VAL A 143 6.70 -22.81 21.28
N GLY A 144 8.01 -22.64 21.43
CA GLY A 144 8.54 -21.68 22.37
C GLY A 144 7.87 -20.36 22.04
N ALA A 145 7.61 -19.52 23.06
CA ALA A 145 6.96 -18.21 22.94
C ALA A 145 7.80 -17.24 22.07
N SER A 146 8.14 -17.67 20.87
CA SER A 146 8.84 -16.92 19.84
C SER A 146 7.83 -16.14 19.02
N ALA A 147 8.27 -15.03 18.47
CA ALA A 147 7.53 -14.04 17.69
C ALA A 147 6.39 -14.68 16.87
N PRO A 148 5.22 -14.02 16.80
CA PRO A 148 4.08 -14.54 16.08
C PRO A 148 4.50 -14.91 14.66
N ASN A 149 4.05 -16.09 14.19
CA ASN A 149 4.33 -16.55 12.84
C ASN A 149 3.87 -15.49 11.83
N ARG A 150 4.80 -14.71 11.32
CA ARG A 150 4.54 -13.59 10.39
C ARG A 150 3.75 -14.05 9.18
N PHE A 151 4.03 -15.26 8.71
CA PHE A 151 3.35 -15.85 7.58
C PHE A 151 1.85 -16.06 7.84
N TYR A 152 1.50 -16.53 9.04
CA TYR A 152 0.10 -16.64 9.46
C TYR A 152 -0.57 -15.26 9.49
N MET A 153 0.10 -14.26 10.04
CA MET A 153 -0.41 -12.90 10.11
C MET A 153 -0.64 -12.31 8.72
N TYR A 154 0.31 -12.46 7.80
CA TYR A 154 0.15 -12.00 6.42
C TYR A 154 -1.02 -12.70 5.72
N GLY A 155 -1.21 -13.99 5.97
CA GLY A 155 -2.35 -14.74 5.45
C GLY A 155 -3.69 -14.25 6.00
N VAL A 156 -3.76 -13.82 7.26
CA VAL A 156 -4.97 -13.20 7.83
C VAL A 156 -5.26 -11.88 7.15
N VAL A 157 -4.26 -10.99 7.06
CA VAL A 157 -4.41 -9.68 6.42
C VAL A 157 -4.80 -9.83 4.94
N ALA A 158 -4.17 -10.75 4.22
CA ALA A 158 -4.48 -11.00 2.81
C ALA A 158 -5.93 -11.48 2.61
N ARG A 159 -6.44 -12.37 3.49
CA ARG A 159 -7.85 -12.79 3.44
C ARG A 159 -8.81 -11.66 3.74
N LEU A 160 -8.49 -10.80 4.69
CA LEU A 160 -9.30 -9.60 4.97
C LEU A 160 -9.30 -8.64 3.79
N ALA A 161 -8.15 -8.45 3.14
CA ALA A 161 -8.04 -7.62 1.94
C ALA A 161 -8.85 -8.18 0.77
N MET A 162 -8.84 -9.50 0.57
CA MET A 162 -9.69 -10.15 -0.45
C MET A 162 -11.18 -9.96 -0.16
N LEU A 163 -11.59 -10.08 1.10
CA LEU A 163 -12.98 -9.85 1.51
C LEU A 163 -13.37 -8.39 1.26
N ALA A 164 -12.52 -7.43 1.64
CA ALA A 164 -12.77 -6.02 1.37
C ALA A 164 -12.89 -5.73 -0.13
N ALA A 165 -11.99 -6.27 -0.96
CA ALA A 165 -12.05 -6.15 -2.41
C ALA A 165 -13.33 -6.76 -3.00
N SER A 166 -13.82 -7.87 -2.44
CA SER A 166 -15.09 -8.48 -2.84
C SER A 166 -16.27 -7.54 -2.59
N TYR A 167 -16.32 -6.91 -1.41
CA TYR A 167 -17.35 -5.91 -1.12
C TYR A 167 -17.24 -4.65 -1.99
N GLU A 168 -16.04 -4.21 -2.31
CA GLU A 168 -15.84 -3.09 -3.24
C GLU A 168 -16.36 -3.43 -4.64
N LEU A 169 -16.07 -4.62 -5.15
CA LEU A 169 -16.58 -5.07 -6.44
C LEU A 169 -18.10 -5.13 -6.44
N GLU A 170 -18.70 -5.71 -5.40
CA GLU A 170 -20.16 -5.77 -5.28
C GLU A 170 -20.78 -4.36 -5.22
N ALA A 171 -20.20 -3.44 -4.45
CA ALA A 171 -20.69 -2.08 -4.31
C ALA A 171 -20.52 -1.20 -5.56
N THR A 172 -19.60 -1.56 -6.45
CA THR A 172 -19.28 -0.81 -7.67
C THR A 172 -19.76 -1.50 -8.96
N ASP A 173 -20.33 -2.70 -8.86
CA ASP A 173 -20.88 -3.41 -10.00
C ASP A 173 -22.19 -2.73 -10.43
N PRO A 174 -22.25 -2.16 -11.66
CA PRO A 174 -23.46 -1.51 -12.15
C PRO A 174 -24.61 -2.49 -12.41
N ASP A 175 -24.30 -3.78 -12.51
CA ASP A 175 -25.27 -4.84 -12.79
C ASP A 175 -25.63 -5.64 -11.50
N ALA A 176 -25.09 -5.24 -10.33
CA ALA A 176 -25.44 -5.86 -9.07
C ALA A 176 -26.94 -5.62 -8.77
N GLU A 177 -27.71 -6.70 -8.78
CA GLU A 177 -29.09 -6.64 -8.29
C GLU A 177 -29.03 -6.31 -6.79
N ILE A 178 -29.65 -5.19 -6.41
CA ILE A 178 -29.84 -4.85 -5.00
C ILE A 178 -30.87 -5.83 -4.45
N TYR A 179 -30.40 -6.90 -3.85
CA TYR A 179 -31.24 -7.77 -3.07
C TYR A 179 -31.56 -7.06 -1.75
N ASP A 180 -32.80 -6.54 -1.65
CA ASP A 180 -33.37 -6.02 -0.41
C ASP A 180 -33.70 -7.15 0.59
#